data_39b733b6bb99d23cabd8096d17123176
#
_entry.id   39b733b6bb99d23cabd8096d17123176
#
_cell.length_a   1.000
_cell.length_b   1.000
_cell.length_c   1.000
_cell.angle_alpha   90.00
_cell.angle_beta   90.00
_cell.angle_gamma   90.00
#
_symmetry.space_group_name_H-M   'P 1'
#
loop_
_entity.id
_entity.type
_entity.pdbx_description
1 polymer ?
#
loop_
_entity_poly.entity_id
_entity_poly.type
_entity_poly.pdbx_seq_one_letter_code
_entity_poly.pdbx_strand_id
1 'polypeptide(L)'
;FNESDASSPMYKRSQRMNYYAVTALLARVHLYGNEKKSALTEVKEIIGEVDGENPTSYTLATSGATATNPMFQSELIFTLDVQKLQDLSESCFSETSHSDVLLMSEKGKQTIFNASGLENDFRSSWLMVTSSGKEYVLTKYNNMNYIPMFKLSELYLIAAECAEDEDAYGYLNKLRNHRGLSSIEHTKDIES
;
A
#
# COMPACT_ATOMS: atom_id res chain seq x y z
N PHE A 1 1.29 -7.10 -26.93
CA PHE A 1 1.73 -8.11 -25.95
C PHE A 1 0.58 -8.35 -24.99
N ASN A 2 0.21 -9.62 -24.77
CA ASN A 2 -0.93 -9.96 -23.90
C ASN A 2 -0.42 -10.48 -22.54
N GLU A 3 -0.50 -9.65 -21.52
CA GLU A 3 -0.13 -10.00 -20.13
C GLU A 3 -1.14 -10.94 -19.45
N SER A 4 -2.32 -11.13 -20.03
CA SER A 4 -3.36 -12.03 -19.50
C SER A 4 -3.20 -13.48 -19.96
N ASP A 5 -2.39 -13.72 -21.01
CA ASP A 5 -2.19 -15.06 -21.55
C ASP A 5 -1.07 -15.78 -20.80
N ALA A 6 -1.43 -16.83 -20.06
CA ALA A 6 -0.48 -17.62 -19.26
C ALA A 6 0.62 -18.30 -20.09
N SER A 7 0.41 -18.50 -21.38
CA SER A 7 1.44 -19.04 -22.30
C SER A 7 2.40 -17.98 -22.84
N SER A 8 2.06 -16.69 -22.65
CA SER A 8 2.89 -15.57 -23.12
C SER A 8 4.11 -15.37 -22.22
N PRO A 9 5.31 -15.12 -22.78
CA PRO A 9 6.46 -14.68 -22.00
C PRO A 9 6.22 -13.38 -21.22
N MET A 10 5.19 -12.60 -21.62
CA MET A 10 4.78 -11.36 -20.98
C MET A 10 3.74 -11.54 -19.90
N TYR A 11 3.32 -12.79 -19.61
CA TYR A 11 2.32 -13.06 -18.58
C TYR A 11 2.70 -12.44 -17.23
N LYS A 12 1.82 -11.61 -16.69
CA LYS A 12 2.02 -10.86 -15.42
C LYS A 12 3.37 -10.10 -15.36
N ARG A 13 3.89 -9.63 -16.49
CA ARG A 13 5.20 -8.96 -16.55
C ARG A 13 5.26 -7.72 -15.67
N SER A 14 4.17 -6.97 -15.58
CA SER A 14 4.05 -5.78 -14.73
C SER A 14 4.16 -6.09 -13.22
N GLN A 15 3.91 -7.34 -12.82
CA GLN A 15 3.95 -7.78 -11.42
C GLN A 15 5.22 -8.60 -11.06
N ARG A 16 6.08 -8.89 -12.07
CA ARG A 16 7.35 -9.58 -11.84
C ARG A 16 8.47 -8.60 -11.52
N MET A 17 9.63 -9.12 -11.15
CA MET A 17 10.86 -8.33 -11.03
C MET A 17 11.17 -7.71 -12.42
N ASN A 18 10.80 -6.46 -12.58
CA ASN A 18 10.99 -5.64 -13.76
C ASN A 18 11.86 -4.43 -13.40
N TYR A 19 12.09 -3.53 -14.35
CA TYR A 19 12.88 -2.33 -14.13
C TYR A 19 12.40 -1.52 -12.91
N TYR A 20 11.11 -1.22 -12.83
CA TYR A 20 10.53 -0.44 -11.72
C TYR A 20 10.58 -1.17 -10.37
N ALA A 21 10.51 -2.50 -10.37
CA ALA A 21 10.69 -3.29 -9.17
C ALA A 21 12.13 -3.20 -8.63
N VAL A 22 13.13 -3.19 -9.54
CA VAL A 22 14.54 -3.00 -9.18
C VAL A 22 14.78 -1.58 -8.66
N THR A 23 14.23 -0.58 -9.33
CA THR A 23 14.32 0.83 -8.91
C THR A 23 13.65 1.04 -7.53
N ALA A 24 12.48 0.43 -7.29
CA ALA A 24 11.83 0.46 -5.96
C ALA A 24 12.67 -0.23 -4.87
N LEU A 25 13.32 -1.35 -5.21
CA LEU A 25 14.25 -2.01 -4.28
C LEU A 25 15.46 -1.10 -3.98
N LEU A 26 16.00 -0.45 -5.00
CA LEU A 26 17.15 0.45 -4.85
C LEU A 26 16.78 1.66 -3.97
N ALA A 27 15.60 2.25 -4.16
CA ALA A 27 15.07 3.30 -3.30
C ALA A 27 15.04 2.88 -1.82
N ARG A 28 14.56 1.65 -1.55
CA ARG A 28 14.53 1.08 -0.18
C ARG A 28 15.93 0.87 0.38
N VAL A 29 16.86 0.37 -0.44
CA VAL A 29 18.28 0.17 -0.02
C VAL A 29 18.93 1.51 0.33
N HIS A 30 18.77 2.54 -0.51
CA HIS A 30 19.27 3.88 -0.25
C HIS A 30 18.66 4.49 1.02
N LEU A 31 17.36 4.28 1.26
CA LEU A 31 16.71 4.74 2.49
C LEU A 31 17.35 4.10 3.72
N TYR A 32 17.54 2.77 3.73
CA TYR A 32 18.20 2.07 4.84
C TYR A 32 19.68 2.47 4.99
N GLY A 33 20.34 2.84 3.90
CA GLY A 33 21.68 3.40 3.90
C GLY A 33 21.76 4.86 4.36
N ASN A 34 20.61 5.47 4.70
CA ASN A 34 20.50 6.92 5.00
C ASN A 34 20.94 7.84 3.85
N GLU A 35 20.84 7.34 2.61
CA GLU A 35 21.16 8.07 1.39
C GLU A 35 19.88 8.71 0.81
N LYS A 36 19.26 9.61 1.58
CA LYS A 36 17.93 10.19 1.31
C LYS A 36 17.79 10.79 -0.09
N LYS A 37 18.81 11.49 -0.58
CA LYS A 37 18.78 12.10 -1.92
C LYS A 37 18.72 11.05 -3.03
N SER A 38 19.50 9.99 -2.91
CA SER A 38 19.48 8.87 -3.87
C SER A 38 18.13 8.15 -3.83
N ALA A 39 17.63 7.84 -2.62
CA ALA A 39 16.31 7.22 -2.45
C ALA A 39 15.19 8.05 -3.10
N LEU A 40 15.19 9.35 -2.89
CA LEU A 40 14.20 10.26 -3.49
C LEU A 40 14.30 10.29 -5.03
N THR A 41 15.51 10.26 -5.58
CA THR A 41 15.74 10.23 -7.04
C THR A 41 15.11 8.98 -7.66
N GLU A 42 15.36 7.81 -7.08
CA GLU A 42 14.78 6.53 -7.54
C GLU A 42 13.25 6.53 -7.46
N VAL A 43 12.71 7.06 -6.37
CA VAL A 43 11.25 7.17 -6.21
C VAL A 43 10.65 8.10 -7.27
N LYS A 44 11.23 9.27 -7.51
CA LYS A 44 10.74 10.25 -8.50
C LYS A 44 10.67 9.68 -9.91
N GLU A 45 11.59 8.80 -10.27
CA GLU A 45 11.56 8.10 -11.55
C GLU A 45 10.30 7.23 -11.72
N ILE A 46 9.84 6.58 -10.64
CA ILE A 46 8.65 5.73 -10.70
C ILE A 46 7.36 6.54 -10.66
N ILE A 47 7.29 7.57 -9.81
CA ILE A 47 6.09 8.39 -9.65
C ILE A 47 5.89 9.44 -10.73
N GLY A 48 6.86 9.59 -11.65
CA GLY A 48 6.75 10.42 -12.84
C GLY A 48 7.06 11.91 -12.63
N GLU A 49 7.95 12.24 -11.71
CA GLU A 49 8.34 13.65 -11.45
C GLU A 49 9.64 14.08 -12.12
N VAL A 50 10.31 13.19 -12.88
CA VAL A 50 11.62 13.52 -13.49
C VAL A 50 11.46 14.26 -14.81
N ASP A 51 10.43 13.94 -15.63
CA ASP A 51 10.24 14.55 -16.95
C ASP A 51 8.80 15.05 -17.20
N GLY A 52 7.99 15.21 -16.17
CA GLY A 52 6.60 15.71 -16.29
C GLY A 52 5.63 14.70 -16.91
N GLU A 53 6.09 13.53 -17.30
CA GLU A 53 5.27 12.40 -17.76
C GLU A 53 5.34 11.29 -16.72
N ASN A 54 4.19 10.69 -16.41
CA ASN A 54 4.18 9.48 -15.60
C ASN A 54 4.61 8.30 -16.47
N PRO A 55 5.87 7.82 -16.36
CA PRO A 55 6.38 6.76 -17.22
C PRO A 55 5.76 5.41 -16.92
N THR A 56 4.99 5.34 -15.84
CA THR A 56 4.37 4.11 -15.37
C THR A 56 2.85 4.20 -15.39
N SER A 57 2.20 3.06 -15.56
CA SER A 57 0.74 2.94 -15.40
C SER A 57 0.31 2.79 -13.93
N TYR A 58 1.23 2.93 -12.98
CA TYR A 58 0.91 2.81 -11.56
C TYR A 58 0.16 4.05 -11.06
N THR A 59 -0.94 3.82 -10.38
CA THR A 59 -1.77 4.90 -9.80
C THR A 59 -2.19 4.56 -8.38
N LEU A 60 -2.24 5.57 -7.52
CA LEU A 60 -2.77 5.40 -6.17
C LEU A 60 -4.27 5.05 -6.24
N ALA A 61 -4.65 4.03 -5.49
CA ALA A 61 -6.03 3.60 -5.41
C ALA A 61 -6.90 4.64 -4.70
N THR A 62 -8.18 4.66 -5.08
CA THR A 62 -9.21 5.51 -4.49
C THR A 62 -10.23 4.67 -3.71
N SER A 63 -11.16 5.31 -3.02
CA SER A 63 -12.19 4.64 -2.19
C SER A 63 -13.01 3.60 -2.95
N GLY A 64 -13.28 3.79 -4.23
CA GLY A 64 -14.02 2.82 -5.06
C GLY A 64 -13.32 1.47 -5.23
N ALA A 65 -12.01 1.41 -5.00
CA ALA A 65 -11.25 0.18 -5.15
C ALA A 65 -11.36 -0.78 -3.95
N THR A 66 -11.80 -0.32 -2.78
CA THR A 66 -11.78 -1.13 -1.54
C THR A 66 -12.61 -2.41 -1.61
N ALA A 67 -13.79 -2.34 -2.22
CA ALA A 67 -14.71 -3.48 -2.31
C ALA A 67 -14.33 -4.47 -3.42
N THR A 68 -13.84 -3.97 -4.56
CA THR A 68 -13.60 -4.77 -5.76
C THR A 68 -12.14 -5.19 -5.92
N ASN A 69 -11.23 -4.44 -5.32
CA ASN A 69 -9.79 -4.64 -5.44
C ASN A 69 -9.06 -4.25 -4.13
N PRO A 70 -9.27 -5.01 -3.04
CA PRO A 70 -8.71 -4.67 -1.72
C PRO A 70 -7.18 -4.64 -1.69
N MET A 71 -6.53 -5.31 -2.63
CA MET A 71 -5.06 -5.31 -2.74
C MET A 71 -4.50 -4.10 -3.47
N PHE A 72 -5.37 -3.26 -4.09
CA PHE A 72 -4.97 -2.10 -4.87
C PHE A 72 -3.98 -2.46 -6.00
N GLN A 73 -4.47 -3.24 -6.96
CA GLN A 73 -3.65 -3.75 -8.08
C GLN A 73 -2.97 -2.63 -8.87
N SER A 74 -3.59 -1.45 -8.97
CA SER A 74 -2.99 -0.28 -9.63
C SER A 74 -1.73 0.26 -8.93
N GLU A 75 -1.51 -0.12 -7.67
CA GLU A 75 -0.32 0.26 -6.90
C GLU A 75 0.78 -0.81 -6.90
N LEU A 76 0.52 -2.01 -7.43
CA LEU A 76 1.45 -3.13 -7.33
C LEU A 76 2.59 -3.00 -8.33
N ILE A 77 3.81 -2.91 -7.82
CA ILE A 77 5.04 -2.83 -8.61
C ILE A 77 5.71 -4.19 -8.70
N PHE A 78 5.70 -4.95 -7.60
CA PHE A 78 6.24 -6.30 -7.56
C PHE A 78 5.45 -7.17 -6.58
N THR A 79 5.15 -8.40 -7.02
CA THR A 79 4.43 -9.39 -6.21
C THR A 79 5.13 -10.75 -6.26
N LEU A 80 4.93 -11.54 -5.21
CA LEU A 80 5.31 -12.95 -5.19
C LEU A 80 4.06 -13.82 -5.21
N ASP A 81 3.95 -14.70 -6.19
CA ASP A 81 2.93 -15.75 -6.20
C ASP A 81 3.33 -16.82 -5.17
N VAL A 82 2.41 -17.15 -4.28
CA VAL A 82 2.62 -18.15 -3.22
C VAL A 82 1.54 -19.21 -3.31
N GLN A 83 1.96 -20.46 -3.51
CA GLN A 83 1.03 -21.59 -3.51
C GLN A 83 0.33 -21.72 -2.15
N LYS A 84 -0.98 -21.99 -2.18
CA LYS A 84 -1.80 -22.14 -0.96
C LYS A 84 -1.86 -20.92 -0.05
N LEU A 85 -1.49 -19.73 -0.57
CA LEU A 85 -1.62 -18.49 0.20
C LEU A 85 -3.08 -18.24 0.58
N GLN A 86 -4.02 -18.65 -0.27
CA GLN A 86 -5.44 -18.52 0.01
C GLN A 86 -5.84 -19.32 1.25
N ASP A 87 -5.40 -20.59 1.38
CA ASP A 87 -5.71 -21.43 2.55
C ASP A 87 -5.18 -20.78 3.84
N LEU A 88 -3.95 -20.22 3.78
CA LEU A 88 -3.37 -19.50 4.91
C LEU A 88 -4.13 -18.20 5.23
N SER A 89 -4.51 -17.45 4.21
CA SER A 89 -5.26 -16.20 4.42
C SER A 89 -6.65 -16.48 5.01
N GLU A 90 -7.33 -17.51 4.57
CA GLU A 90 -8.62 -17.94 5.12
C GLU A 90 -8.49 -18.38 6.58
N SER A 91 -7.41 -19.10 6.94
CA SER A 91 -7.18 -19.52 8.33
C SER A 91 -6.95 -18.33 9.27
N CYS A 92 -6.30 -17.26 8.80
CA CYS A 92 -5.94 -16.11 9.62
C CYS A 92 -6.95 -14.97 9.59
N PHE A 93 -7.71 -14.81 8.49
CA PHE A 93 -8.54 -13.64 8.23
C PHE A 93 -10.01 -13.95 7.93
N SER A 94 -10.47 -15.17 8.21
CA SER A 94 -11.88 -15.56 8.08
C SER A 94 -12.44 -16.04 9.42
N GLU A 95 -13.50 -15.40 9.89
CA GLU A 95 -14.18 -15.77 11.14
C GLU A 95 -14.72 -17.21 11.12
N THR A 96 -15.06 -17.71 9.93
CA THR A 96 -15.81 -18.98 9.80
C THR A 96 -14.96 -20.24 9.92
N SER A 97 -13.63 -20.11 9.93
CA SER A 97 -12.79 -21.26 9.63
C SER A 97 -12.01 -21.84 10.81
N HIS A 98 -11.52 -21.06 11.77
CA HIS A 98 -10.51 -21.58 12.72
C HIS A 98 -10.40 -20.79 14.04
N SER A 99 -9.80 -21.46 15.03
CA SER A 99 -9.46 -20.90 16.34
C SER A 99 -8.34 -19.85 16.30
N ASP A 100 -7.60 -19.76 15.19
CA ASP A 100 -6.36 -18.99 15.07
C ASP A 100 -6.53 -17.70 14.27
N VAL A 101 -7.76 -17.19 14.18
CA VAL A 101 -8.10 -15.96 13.46
C VAL A 101 -7.45 -14.74 14.11
N LEU A 102 -6.82 -13.91 13.31
CA LEU A 102 -6.26 -12.63 13.75
C LEU A 102 -7.39 -11.60 13.91
N LEU A 103 -7.67 -11.23 15.13
CA LEU A 103 -8.74 -10.29 15.48
C LEU A 103 -8.17 -8.95 15.91
N MET A 104 -8.84 -7.89 15.50
CA MET A 104 -8.58 -6.54 15.96
C MET A 104 -9.61 -6.17 17.04
N SER A 105 -9.14 -5.71 18.18
CA SER A 105 -10.03 -5.21 19.24
C SER A 105 -10.65 -3.86 18.86
N GLU A 106 -11.74 -3.50 19.51
CA GLU A 106 -12.35 -2.16 19.39
C GLU A 106 -11.32 -1.05 19.68
N LYS A 107 -10.47 -1.23 20.70
CA LYS A 107 -9.39 -0.28 21.01
C LYS A 107 -8.41 -0.14 19.85
N GLY A 108 -8.03 -1.25 19.20
CA GLY A 108 -7.16 -1.23 18.03
C GLY A 108 -7.78 -0.47 16.85
N LYS A 109 -9.07 -0.71 16.58
CA LYS A 109 -9.81 0.03 15.56
C LYS A 109 -9.85 1.54 15.87
N GLN A 110 -10.17 1.90 17.12
CA GLN A 110 -10.21 3.30 17.54
C GLN A 110 -8.85 3.99 17.34
N THR A 111 -7.76 3.31 17.70
CA THR A 111 -6.42 3.87 17.56
C THR A 111 -5.99 4.06 16.09
N ILE A 112 -6.38 3.13 15.21
CA ILE A 112 -5.89 3.12 13.83
C ILE A 112 -6.81 3.90 12.89
N PHE A 113 -8.13 3.80 13.04
CA PHE A 113 -9.10 4.33 12.08
C PHE A 113 -10.00 5.45 12.62
N ASN A 114 -10.14 5.57 13.93
CA ASN A 114 -11.01 6.57 14.55
C ASN A 114 -10.23 7.60 15.39
N ALA A 115 -8.90 7.59 15.34
CA ALA A 115 -8.12 8.67 15.94
C ALA A 115 -8.38 9.98 15.16
N SER A 116 -8.22 11.11 15.85
CA SER A 116 -8.47 12.43 15.25
C SER A 116 -7.73 12.61 13.91
N GLY A 117 -8.49 12.94 12.87
CA GLY A 117 -8.00 13.11 11.52
C GLY A 117 -7.83 11.81 10.70
N LEU A 118 -8.27 10.66 11.24
CA LEU A 118 -8.23 9.36 10.55
C LEU A 118 -9.63 8.76 10.30
N GLU A 119 -10.70 9.44 10.70
CA GLU A 119 -12.07 8.93 10.72
C GLU A 119 -12.62 8.57 9.33
N ASN A 120 -12.09 9.21 8.30
CA ASN A 120 -12.52 9.02 6.91
C ASN A 120 -11.63 8.06 6.13
N ASP A 121 -10.71 7.35 6.77
CA ASP A 121 -9.88 6.37 6.08
C ASP A 121 -10.75 5.23 5.55
N PHE A 122 -10.91 5.18 4.23
CA PHE A 122 -11.76 4.20 3.59
C PHE A 122 -11.29 2.75 3.78
N ARG A 123 -10.03 2.53 4.20
CA ARG A 123 -9.50 1.20 4.54
C ARG A 123 -10.17 0.60 5.77
N SER A 124 -10.83 1.42 6.59
CA SER A 124 -11.67 0.94 7.68
C SER A 124 -12.80 0.01 7.21
N SER A 125 -13.22 0.12 5.95
CA SER A 125 -14.22 -0.77 5.34
C SER A 125 -13.77 -2.23 5.20
N TRP A 126 -12.49 -2.52 5.34
CA TRP A 126 -11.98 -3.89 5.40
C TRP A 126 -12.18 -4.57 6.75
N LEU A 127 -12.60 -3.82 7.76
CA LEU A 127 -12.90 -4.38 9.08
C LEU A 127 -14.34 -4.88 9.12
N MET A 128 -14.50 -6.19 9.20
CA MET A 128 -15.79 -6.84 9.40
C MET A 128 -15.95 -7.18 10.87
N VAL A 129 -17.05 -6.77 11.47
CA VAL A 129 -17.36 -7.12 12.86
C VAL A 129 -17.62 -8.62 12.98
N THR A 130 -17.06 -9.24 14.01
CA THR A 130 -17.30 -10.67 14.30
C THR A 130 -18.73 -10.94 14.76
N SER A 131 -19.15 -12.20 14.74
CA SER A 131 -20.45 -12.63 15.27
C SER A 131 -20.63 -12.29 16.76
N SER A 132 -19.54 -12.20 17.51
CA SER A 132 -19.56 -11.75 18.91
C SER A 132 -19.87 -10.27 19.10
N GLY A 133 -19.74 -9.45 18.05
CA GLY A 133 -19.94 -8.01 18.07
C GLY A 133 -18.87 -7.20 18.80
N LYS A 134 -17.75 -7.84 19.20
CA LYS A 134 -16.72 -7.20 20.06
C LYS A 134 -15.39 -6.99 19.39
N GLU A 135 -15.15 -7.68 18.29
CA GLU A 135 -13.87 -7.71 17.60
C GLU A 135 -14.08 -7.62 16.10
N TYR A 136 -13.01 -7.41 15.36
CA TYR A 136 -13.03 -7.24 13.91
C TYR A 136 -12.05 -8.17 13.23
N VAL A 137 -12.47 -8.71 12.10
CA VAL A 137 -11.62 -9.46 11.15
C VAL A 137 -11.22 -8.52 10.01
N LEU A 138 -9.96 -8.58 9.58
CA LEU A 138 -9.46 -7.81 8.45
C LEU A 138 -9.68 -8.57 7.15
N THR A 139 -10.72 -8.21 6.41
CA THR A 139 -11.12 -8.91 5.17
C THR A 139 -10.25 -8.62 3.96
N LYS A 140 -9.33 -7.64 4.05
CA LYS A 140 -8.41 -7.26 2.97
C LYS A 140 -7.67 -8.45 2.37
N TYR A 141 -7.31 -9.41 3.18
CA TYR A 141 -6.48 -10.55 2.79
C TYR A 141 -7.27 -11.80 2.42
N ASN A 142 -8.59 -11.72 2.41
CA ASN A 142 -9.42 -12.83 1.94
C ASN A 142 -9.14 -13.08 0.45
N ASN A 143 -9.02 -14.35 0.08
CA ASN A 143 -8.72 -14.79 -1.29
C ASN A 143 -7.39 -14.27 -1.87
N MET A 144 -6.37 -14.10 -1.04
CA MET A 144 -5.03 -13.76 -1.52
C MET A 144 -4.36 -14.93 -2.23
N ASN A 145 -3.77 -14.64 -3.39
CA ASN A 145 -2.94 -15.58 -4.15
C ASN A 145 -1.52 -15.04 -4.44
N TYR A 146 -1.22 -13.85 -3.99
CA TYR A 146 0.10 -13.23 -4.10
C TYR A 146 0.40 -12.30 -2.92
N ILE A 147 1.67 -12.08 -2.64
CA ILE A 147 2.16 -11.15 -1.62
C ILE A 147 2.71 -9.91 -2.32
N PRO A 148 2.17 -8.71 -2.05
CA PRO A 148 2.77 -7.46 -2.51
C PRO A 148 4.14 -7.23 -1.86
N MET A 149 5.18 -7.07 -2.65
CA MET A 149 6.54 -6.79 -2.20
C MET A 149 6.89 -5.31 -2.27
N PHE A 150 6.48 -4.65 -3.38
CA PHE A 150 6.62 -3.21 -3.56
C PHE A 150 5.30 -2.63 -4.05
N LYS A 151 4.90 -1.52 -3.42
CA LYS A 151 3.69 -0.78 -3.75
C LYS A 151 3.99 0.70 -3.93
N LEU A 152 3.25 1.34 -4.82
CA LEU A 152 3.35 2.76 -5.06
C LEU A 152 3.15 3.59 -3.77
N SER A 153 2.23 3.16 -2.89
CA SER A 153 2.01 3.82 -1.60
C SER A 153 3.25 3.83 -0.69
N GLU A 154 4.08 2.79 -0.73
CA GLU A 154 5.36 2.77 -0.01
C GLU A 154 6.33 3.81 -0.58
N LEU A 155 6.38 3.94 -1.90
CA LEU A 155 7.27 4.92 -2.55
C LEU A 155 6.89 6.35 -2.18
N TYR A 156 5.60 6.67 -2.08
CA TYR A 156 5.16 7.96 -1.58
C TYR A 156 5.59 8.21 -0.11
N LEU A 157 5.63 7.18 0.73
CA LEU A 157 6.15 7.29 2.09
C LEU A 157 7.67 7.49 2.11
N ILE A 158 8.41 6.76 1.26
CA ILE A 158 9.86 6.99 1.09
C ILE A 158 10.13 8.41 0.61
N ALA A 159 9.37 8.91 -0.36
CA ALA A 159 9.50 10.28 -0.84
C ALA A 159 9.23 11.30 0.28
N ALA A 160 8.18 11.08 1.08
CA ALA A 160 7.86 11.96 2.21
C ALA A 160 8.95 11.95 3.30
N GLU A 161 9.60 10.81 3.54
CA GLU A 161 10.70 10.70 4.51
C GLU A 161 12.02 11.31 4.00
N CYS A 162 12.22 11.31 2.67
CA CYS A 162 13.47 11.74 2.04
C CYS A 162 13.45 13.18 1.52
N ALA A 163 12.27 13.74 1.27
CA ALA A 163 12.12 15.12 0.84
C ALA A 163 12.24 16.09 2.03
N GLU A 164 12.41 17.36 1.70
CA GLU A 164 12.53 18.42 2.70
C GLU A 164 11.25 19.26 2.76
N ASP A 165 10.92 19.78 3.93
CA ASP A 165 9.89 20.78 4.17
C ASP A 165 8.52 20.51 3.51
N GLU A 166 8.04 21.46 2.70
CA GLU A 166 6.73 21.41 2.07
C GLU A 166 6.59 20.24 1.08
N ASP A 167 7.67 19.85 0.41
CA ASP A 167 7.66 18.72 -0.53
C ASP A 167 7.36 17.40 0.19
N ALA A 168 7.92 17.20 1.38
CA ALA A 168 7.66 16.03 2.21
C ALA A 168 6.17 15.90 2.53
N TYR A 169 5.54 16.99 2.95
CA TYR A 169 4.10 17.05 3.18
C TYR A 169 3.28 16.88 1.90
N GLY A 170 3.77 17.37 0.77
CA GLY A 170 3.17 17.16 -0.54
C GLY A 170 2.99 15.68 -0.86
N TYR A 171 4.04 14.87 -0.72
CA TYR A 171 4.00 13.42 -0.93
C TYR A 171 3.07 12.72 0.05
N LEU A 172 3.19 13.04 1.33
CA LEU A 172 2.36 12.44 2.37
C LEU A 172 0.87 12.77 2.16
N ASN A 173 0.55 14.04 1.86
CA ASN A 173 -0.82 14.48 1.64
C ASN A 173 -1.42 13.87 0.37
N LYS A 174 -0.64 13.69 -0.69
CA LYS A 174 -1.10 12.99 -1.89
C LYS A 174 -1.55 11.56 -1.55
N LEU A 175 -0.77 10.83 -0.75
CA LEU A 175 -1.17 9.51 -0.29
C LEU A 175 -2.40 9.57 0.64
N ARG A 176 -2.42 10.49 1.62
CA ARG A 176 -3.53 10.67 2.56
C ARG A 176 -4.85 10.93 1.84
N ASN A 177 -4.85 11.87 0.89
CA ASN A 177 -6.06 12.23 0.12
C ASN A 177 -6.60 11.03 -0.67
N HIS A 178 -5.71 10.18 -1.23
CA HIS A 178 -6.11 8.94 -1.87
C HIS A 178 -6.59 7.85 -0.89
N ARG A 179 -6.48 8.06 0.40
CA ARG A 179 -7.04 7.18 1.45
C ARG A 179 -8.31 7.76 2.09
N GLY A 180 -8.80 8.91 1.59
CA GLY A 180 -9.97 9.60 2.12
C GLY A 180 -9.67 10.53 3.30
N LEU A 181 -8.38 10.73 3.62
CA LEU A 181 -7.94 11.57 4.71
C LEU A 181 -7.67 12.99 4.24
N SER A 182 -7.95 13.96 5.10
CA SER A 182 -7.60 15.36 4.85
C SER A 182 -6.09 15.58 4.85
N SER A 183 -5.65 16.59 4.11
CA SER A 183 -4.27 17.06 4.18
C SER A 183 -3.92 17.55 5.58
N ILE A 184 -2.66 17.36 5.95
CA ILE A 184 -2.06 17.96 7.16
C ILE A 184 -1.21 19.14 6.74
N GLU A 185 -1.22 20.18 7.56
CA GLU A 185 -0.40 21.38 7.34
C GLU A 185 1.02 21.15 7.87
N HIS A 186 1.98 21.79 7.23
CA HIS A 186 3.33 21.85 7.73
C HIS A 186 3.36 22.72 9.00
N THR A 187 3.52 22.08 10.15
CA THR A 187 3.80 22.77 11.40
C THR A 187 5.29 22.74 11.65
N LYS A 188 5.91 23.91 11.82
CA LYS A 188 7.36 24.03 12.06
C LYS A 188 7.85 23.38 13.37
N ASP A 189 6.96 22.76 14.15
CA ASP A 189 7.21 22.26 15.50
C ASP A 189 7.47 20.73 15.59
N ILE A 190 7.82 20.06 14.49
CA ILE A 190 8.17 18.61 14.51
C ILE A 190 9.70 18.40 14.72
N GLU A 191 10.46 19.46 14.95
CA GLU A 191 11.85 19.36 15.40
C GLU A 191 11.94 19.40 16.95
N SER A 192 11.53 18.31 17.61
CA SER A 192 11.93 18.09 19.02
C SER A 192 11.84 16.61 19.38
#